data_1554ef998b2ae223502b27617fb0cff4
#
_entry.id   1554ef998b2ae223502b27617fb0cff4
#
_cell.length_a   1.000
_cell.length_b   1.000
_cell.length_c   1.000
_cell.angle_alpha   90.00
_cell.angle_beta   90.00
_cell.angle_gamma   90.00
#
_symmetry.space_group_name_H-M   'P 1'
#
loop_
_entity.id
_entity.type
_entity.pdbx_description
1 polymer ?
#
loop_
_entity_poly.entity_id
_entity_poly.type
_entity_poly.pdbx_seq_one_letter_code
_entity_poly.pdbx_strand_id
1 'polypeptide(L)'
;AVFTQGANAEAAKAAGAELVGMEDLADLIKKGEMNFDVVIASPDAMRVVGQLGQVLGPRGLMPNPKVGTVTPNVAEAVKNAKAGQVRYRNDKNGIIHTTIGKVDFDADKLKENLEALLVALKKAKPTQAKGVYIKKVSISTTMGAGVAVDQAGLSAAAN
;
A
#
# COMPACT_ATOMS: atom_id res chain seq x y z
N ALA A 1 -5.56 11.14 1.28
CA ALA A 1 -5.15 12.52 1.02
C ALA A 1 -4.39 12.60 -0.32
N VAL A 2 -4.69 13.59 -1.12
CA VAL A 2 -4.12 13.73 -2.47
C VAL A 2 -3.47 15.10 -2.65
N PHE A 3 -2.19 15.10 -2.97
CA PHE A 3 -1.43 16.28 -3.32
C PHE A 3 -1.39 16.46 -4.83
N THR A 4 -2.19 17.39 -5.34
CA THR A 4 -2.26 17.68 -6.76
C THR A 4 -2.93 19.03 -7.04
N GLN A 5 -2.77 19.56 -8.24
CA GLN A 5 -3.33 20.83 -8.69
C GLN A 5 -4.12 20.71 -9.99
N GLY A 6 -4.96 21.71 -10.27
CA GLY A 6 -5.67 21.85 -11.53
C GLY A 6 -6.65 20.72 -11.81
N ALA A 7 -6.72 20.25 -13.05
CA ALA A 7 -7.65 19.21 -13.51
C ALA A 7 -7.50 17.88 -12.74
N ASN A 8 -6.30 17.54 -12.29
CA ASN A 8 -6.07 16.36 -11.48
C ASN A 8 -6.70 16.46 -10.09
N ALA A 9 -6.86 17.67 -9.54
CA ALA A 9 -7.54 17.86 -8.25
C ALA A 9 -9.03 17.58 -8.37
N GLU A 10 -9.66 18.01 -9.47
CA GLU A 10 -11.07 17.72 -9.75
C GLU A 10 -11.28 16.23 -10.00
N ALA A 11 -10.39 15.61 -10.77
CA ALA A 11 -10.42 14.17 -11.03
C ALA A 11 -10.25 13.34 -9.74
N ALA A 12 -9.38 13.78 -8.81
CA ALA A 12 -9.19 13.14 -7.51
C ALA A 12 -10.45 13.26 -6.63
N LYS A 13 -11.09 14.43 -6.60
CA LYS A 13 -12.35 14.64 -5.88
C LYS A 13 -13.47 13.78 -6.47
N ALA A 14 -13.59 13.73 -7.79
CA ALA A 14 -14.56 12.89 -8.50
C ALA A 14 -14.33 11.39 -8.24
N ALA A 15 -13.07 10.96 -8.08
CA ALA A 15 -12.72 9.61 -7.71
C ALA A 15 -12.99 9.30 -6.21
N GLY A 16 -13.34 10.32 -5.41
CA GLY A 16 -13.72 10.19 -4.02
C GLY A 16 -12.61 10.44 -3.02
N ALA A 17 -11.55 11.18 -3.36
CA ALA A 17 -10.55 11.60 -2.39
C ALA A 17 -11.17 12.55 -1.35
N GLU A 18 -10.88 12.33 -0.08
CA GLU A 18 -11.45 13.11 1.03
C GLU A 18 -10.75 14.46 1.17
N LEU A 19 -9.43 14.46 1.07
CA LEU A 19 -8.60 15.65 1.18
C LEU A 19 -7.81 15.84 -0.11
N VAL A 20 -8.02 16.94 -0.79
CA VAL A 20 -7.30 17.30 -2.02
C VAL A 20 -6.79 18.72 -1.89
N GLY A 21 -5.48 18.91 -2.04
CA GLY A 21 -4.86 20.22 -1.92
C GLY A 21 -3.37 20.18 -2.18
N MET A 22 -2.69 21.29 -1.97
CA MET A 22 -1.24 21.41 -2.06
C MET A 22 -0.65 21.98 -0.76
N GLU A 23 -0.40 23.27 -0.72
CA GLU A 23 0.19 23.94 0.45
C GLU A 23 -0.80 23.98 1.61
N ASP A 24 -2.08 24.18 1.35
CA ASP A 24 -3.16 24.15 2.35
C ASP A 24 -3.19 22.81 3.09
N LEU A 25 -3.09 21.71 2.34
CA LEU A 25 -3.06 20.38 2.90
C LEU A 25 -1.73 20.12 3.66
N ALA A 26 -0.63 20.67 3.17
CA ALA A 26 0.64 20.59 3.86
C ALA A 26 0.62 21.30 5.22
N ASP A 27 -0.05 22.43 5.33
CA ASP A 27 -0.18 23.17 6.58
C ASP A 27 -1.09 22.45 7.59
N LEU A 28 -2.16 21.80 7.13
CA LEU A 28 -3.00 20.93 7.98
C LEU A 28 -2.18 19.78 8.57
N ILE A 29 -1.35 19.13 7.75
CA ILE A 29 -0.48 18.04 8.20
C ILE A 29 0.57 18.53 9.21
N LYS A 30 1.15 19.72 9.00
CA LYS A 30 2.09 20.33 9.96
C LYS A 30 1.41 20.63 11.30
N LYS A 31 0.15 21.00 11.30
CA LYS A 31 -0.67 21.21 12.51
C LYS A 31 -1.03 19.90 13.23
N GLY A 32 -0.78 18.76 12.61
CA GLY A 32 -1.05 17.44 13.19
C GLY A 32 -2.40 16.84 12.81
N GLU A 33 -3.16 17.47 11.95
CA GLU A 33 -4.42 16.94 11.43
C GLU A 33 -4.13 15.90 10.34
N MET A 34 -4.15 14.62 10.71
CA MET A 34 -3.83 13.50 9.83
C MET A 34 -4.92 12.43 9.91
N ASN A 35 -6.13 12.77 9.48
CA ASN A 35 -7.28 11.87 9.41
C ASN A 35 -7.32 11.13 8.06
N PHE A 36 -6.19 10.53 7.64
CA PHE A 36 -6.08 9.78 6.40
C PHE A 36 -5.09 8.62 6.54
N ASP A 37 -5.33 7.55 5.81
CA ASP A 37 -4.53 6.32 5.84
C ASP A 37 -3.52 6.23 4.69
N VAL A 38 -3.75 6.96 3.60
CA VAL A 38 -2.93 6.90 2.40
C VAL A 38 -2.71 8.30 1.83
N VAL A 39 -1.47 8.57 1.43
CA VAL A 39 -1.11 9.81 0.72
C VAL A 39 -0.74 9.48 -0.72
N ILE A 40 -1.40 10.14 -1.66
CA ILE A 40 -1.12 10.07 -3.09
C ILE A 40 -0.63 11.45 -3.53
N ALA A 41 0.36 11.49 -4.40
CA ALA A 41 0.91 12.72 -4.91
C ALA A 41 1.08 12.69 -6.44
N SER A 42 0.86 13.80 -7.10
CA SER A 42 1.37 13.98 -8.45
C SER A 42 2.88 14.22 -8.42
N PRO A 43 3.62 13.92 -9.50
CA PRO A 43 5.08 14.14 -9.53
C PRO A 43 5.46 15.60 -9.20
N ASP A 44 4.67 16.56 -9.64
CA ASP A 44 4.88 17.99 -9.40
C ASP A 44 4.72 18.37 -7.92
N ALA A 45 3.81 17.69 -7.22
CA ALA A 45 3.54 17.91 -5.80
C ALA A 45 4.66 17.37 -4.87
N MET A 46 5.56 16.55 -5.38
CA MET A 46 6.62 15.93 -4.57
C MET A 46 7.55 16.95 -3.91
N ARG A 47 7.67 18.15 -4.49
CA ARG A 47 8.43 19.25 -3.88
C ARG A 47 7.82 19.67 -2.53
N VAL A 48 6.52 19.79 -2.46
CA VAL A 48 5.77 20.14 -1.24
C VAL A 48 5.77 18.98 -0.25
N VAL A 49 5.48 17.77 -0.75
CA VAL A 49 5.44 16.54 0.06
C VAL A 49 6.82 16.22 0.66
N GLY A 50 7.91 16.52 -0.06
CA GLY A 50 9.27 16.35 0.43
C GLY A 50 9.56 17.13 1.72
N GLN A 51 8.98 18.31 1.88
CA GLN A 51 9.07 19.10 3.10
C GLN A 51 8.36 18.46 4.30
N LEU A 52 7.36 17.62 4.02
CA LEU A 52 6.60 16.87 5.03
C LEU A 52 7.24 15.51 5.38
N GLY A 53 8.39 15.19 4.80
CA GLY A 53 9.07 13.92 4.98
C GLY A 53 9.37 13.59 6.45
N GLN A 54 9.65 14.59 7.26
CA GLN A 54 9.89 14.40 8.70
C GLN A 54 8.63 14.01 9.47
N VAL A 55 7.44 14.38 8.98
CA VAL A 55 6.15 14.08 9.61
C VAL A 55 5.55 12.80 9.03
N LEU A 56 5.56 12.65 7.70
CA LEU A 56 4.97 11.52 6.99
C LEU A 56 5.86 10.27 7.01
N GLY A 57 7.19 10.44 7.05
CA GLY A 57 8.16 9.35 7.02
C GLY A 57 8.02 8.37 8.17
N PRO A 58 8.06 8.81 9.43
CA PRO A 58 7.93 7.93 10.60
C PRO A 58 6.59 7.16 10.65
N ARG A 59 5.53 7.72 10.04
CA ARG A 59 4.21 7.09 9.96
C ARG A 59 4.03 6.16 8.76
N GLY A 60 5.04 6.04 7.89
CA GLY A 60 4.94 5.22 6.69
C GLY A 60 4.01 5.76 5.60
N LEU A 61 3.58 7.03 5.72
CA LEU A 61 2.63 7.68 4.81
C LEU A 61 3.31 8.42 3.65
N MET A 62 4.64 8.40 3.58
CA MET A 62 5.39 9.08 2.53
C MET A 62 5.11 8.48 1.16
N PRO A 63 4.64 9.26 0.18
CA PRO A 63 4.43 8.77 -1.18
C PRO A 63 5.74 8.31 -1.82
N ASN A 64 5.67 7.21 -2.58
CA ASN A 64 6.83 6.63 -3.24
C ASN A 64 6.47 6.21 -4.68
N PRO A 65 7.25 6.63 -5.69
CA PRO A 65 7.03 6.24 -7.08
C PRO A 65 7.05 4.72 -7.30
N LYS A 66 7.93 4.00 -6.58
CA LYS A 66 8.07 2.54 -6.70
C LYS A 66 6.84 1.76 -6.24
N VAL A 67 6.05 2.37 -5.38
CA VAL A 67 4.82 1.77 -4.83
C VAL A 67 3.57 2.26 -5.58
N GLY A 68 3.75 3.17 -6.54
CA GLY A 68 2.66 3.71 -7.36
C GLY A 68 1.79 4.77 -6.64
N THR A 69 2.29 5.35 -5.53
CA THR A 69 1.62 6.48 -4.87
C THR A 69 2.00 7.83 -5.43
N VAL A 70 3.05 7.88 -6.22
CA VAL A 70 3.41 9.05 -7.03
C VAL A 70 3.12 8.71 -8.48
N THR A 71 2.06 9.28 -9.02
CA THR A 71 1.58 8.98 -10.37
C THR A 71 0.93 10.21 -10.99
N PRO A 72 1.05 10.40 -12.30
CA PRO A 72 0.29 11.42 -13.02
C PRO A 72 -1.20 11.07 -13.09
N ASN A 73 -1.56 9.76 -13.06
CA ASN A 73 -2.95 9.31 -13.07
C ASN A 73 -3.50 9.17 -11.63
N VAL A 74 -3.78 10.31 -11.02
CA VAL A 74 -4.21 10.40 -9.62
C VAL A 74 -5.59 9.76 -9.41
N ALA A 75 -6.50 9.88 -10.35
CA ALA A 75 -7.86 9.33 -10.23
C ALA A 75 -7.86 7.80 -10.12
N GLU A 76 -7.04 7.13 -10.91
CA GLU A 76 -6.88 5.67 -10.85
C GLU A 76 -6.24 5.23 -9.53
N ALA A 77 -5.21 5.95 -9.08
CA ALA A 77 -4.57 5.67 -7.80
C ALA A 77 -5.53 5.81 -6.61
N VAL A 78 -6.43 6.80 -6.64
CA VAL A 78 -7.48 6.98 -5.62
C VAL A 78 -8.48 5.83 -5.66
N LYS A 79 -8.95 5.43 -6.84
CA LYS A 79 -9.87 4.29 -6.99
C LYS A 79 -9.26 3.00 -6.46
N ASN A 80 -8.00 2.72 -6.80
CA ASN A 80 -7.28 1.54 -6.33
C ASN A 80 -7.08 1.57 -4.82
N ALA A 81 -6.74 2.72 -4.25
CA ALA A 81 -6.60 2.87 -2.80
C ALA A 81 -7.93 2.64 -2.07
N LYS A 82 -9.05 3.12 -2.62
CA LYS A 82 -10.40 2.89 -2.07
C LYS A 82 -10.89 1.45 -2.24
N ALA A 83 -10.45 0.76 -3.29
CA ALA A 83 -10.72 -0.65 -3.49
C ALA A 83 -9.94 -1.57 -2.52
N GLY A 84 -9.11 -1.00 -1.65
CA GLY A 84 -8.35 -1.75 -0.65
C GLY A 84 -7.03 -2.31 -1.15
N GLN A 85 -6.39 -1.62 -2.09
CA GLN A 85 -5.07 -2.02 -2.57
C GLN A 85 -4.06 -2.07 -1.44
N VAL A 86 -3.46 -3.24 -1.22
CA VAL A 86 -2.38 -3.44 -0.27
C VAL A 86 -1.04 -3.24 -0.96
N ARG A 87 -0.17 -2.46 -0.34
CA ARG A 87 1.18 -2.20 -0.83
C ARG A 87 2.17 -3.02 -0.03
N TYR A 88 3.02 -3.72 -0.72
CA TYR A 88 4.06 -4.53 -0.10
C TYR A 88 5.43 -4.20 -0.69
N ARG A 89 6.46 -4.38 0.12
CA ARG A 89 7.84 -4.19 -0.27
C ARG A 89 8.69 -5.24 0.43
N ASN A 90 9.66 -5.80 -0.28
CA ASN A 90 10.67 -6.65 0.31
C ASN A 90 11.71 -5.82 1.07
N ASP A 91 12.16 -6.33 2.19
CA ASP A 91 13.29 -5.80 2.94
C ASP A 91 14.64 -6.28 2.34
N LYS A 92 15.75 -5.89 2.98
CA LYS A 92 17.10 -6.31 2.57
C LYS A 92 17.34 -7.81 2.71
N ASN A 93 16.55 -8.51 3.51
CA ASN A 93 16.65 -9.95 3.74
C ASN A 93 15.71 -10.75 2.81
N GLY A 94 14.97 -10.06 1.94
CA GLY A 94 13.99 -10.69 1.04
C GLY A 94 12.66 -11.04 1.72
N ILE A 95 12.38 -10.49 2.89
CA ILE A 95 11.12 -10.72 3.61
C ILE A 95 10.11 -9.64 3.18
N ILE A 96 8.87 -10.05 2.97
CA ILE A 96 7.76 -9.16 2.65
C ILE A 96 6.84 -9.08 3.87
N HIS A 97 6.64 -7.86 4.34
CA HIS A 97 5.73 -7.54 5.42
C HIS A 97 4.52 -6.82 4.84
N THR A 98 3.32 -7.34 5.12
CA THR A 98 2.09 -6.73 4.65
C THR A 98 0.91 -7.10 5.54
N THR A 99 -0.13 -6.30 5.51
CA THR A 99 -1.39 -6.57 6.20
C THR A 99 -2.35 -7.25 5.24
N ILE A 100 -2.94 -8.36 5.64
CA ILE A 100 -3.91 -9.12 4.84
C ILE A 100 -5.37 -8.83 5.23
N GLY A 101 -5.58 -8.18 6.36
CA GLY A 101 -6.91 -7.81 6.82
C GLY A 101 -6.91 -7.22 8.22
N LYS A 102 -8.11 -6.97 8.72
CA LYS A 102 -8.39 -6.48 10.07
C LYS A 102 -9.11 -7.57 10.88
N VAL A 103 -9.27 -7.32 12.18
CA VAL A 103 -9.93 -8.26 13.12
C VAL A 103 -11.39 -8.57 12.71
N ASP A 104 -12.04 -7.62 12.06
CA ASP A 104 -13.44 -7.75 11.60
C ASP A 104 -13.60 -8.66 10.36
N PHE A 105 -12.50 -9.15 9.80
CA PHE A 105 -12.53 -9.99 8.61
C PHE A 105 -12.71 -11.46 8.99
N ASP A 106 -13.61 -12.14 8.29
CA ASP A 106 -13.78 -13.59 8.39
C ASP A 106 -12.53 -14.35 7.92
N ALA A 107 -12.35 -15.55 8.42
CA ALA A 107 -11.19 -16.40 8.08
C ALA A 107 -11.09 -16.66 6.56
N ASP A 108 -12.23 -16.84 5.88
CA ASP A 108 -12.26 -17.09 4.43
C ASP A 108 -11.78 -15.86 3.65
N LYS A 109 -12.15 -14.66 4.05
CA LYS A 109 -11.68 -13.41 3.44
C LYS A 109 -10.19 -13.20 3.65
N LEU A 110 -9.68 -13.51 4.85
CA LEU A 110 -8.24 -13.44 5.13
C LEU A 110 -7.45 -14.43 4.29
N LYS A 111 -7.99 -15.65 4.11
CA LYS A 111 -7.40 -16.68 3.25
C LYS A 111 -7.35 -16.22 1.79
N GLU A 112 -8.46 -15.72 1.26
CA GLU A 112 -8.55 -15.19 -0.11
C GLU A 112 -7.55 -14.06 -0.35
N ASN A 113 -7.44 -13.10 0.58
CA ASN A 113 -6.48 -12.01 0.51
C ASN A 113 -5.03 -12.51 0.52
N LEU A 114 -4.73 -13.51 1.36
CA LEU A 114 -3.41 -14.13 1.39
C LEU A 114 -3.09 -14.85 0.08
N GLU A 115 -4.03 -15.61 -0.46
CA GLU A 115 -3.88 -16.31 -1.74
C GLU A 115 -3.65 -15.32 -2.89
N ALA A 116 -4.42 -14.24 -2.96
CA ALA A 116 -4.24 -13.18 -3.96
C ALA A 116 -2.84 -12.56 -3.91
N LEU A 117 -2.34 -12.30 -2.69
CA LEU A 117 -0.98 -11.80 -2.49
C LEU A 117 0.07 -12.81 -2.98
N LEU A 118 -0.07 -14.08 -2.63
CA LEU A 118 0.87 -15.12 -3.04
C LEU A 118 0.89 -15.34 -4.55
N VAL A 119 -0.28 -15.25 -5.20
CA VAL A 119 -0.39 -15.30 -6.67
C VAL A 119 0.34 -14.11 -7.30
N ALA A 120 0.15 -12.92 -6.76
CA ALA A 120 0.84 -11.72 -7.24
C ALA A 120 2.36 -11.85 -7.11
N LEU A 121 2.85 -12.40 -5.98
CA LEU A 121 4.28 -12.65 -5.75
C LEU A 121 4.84 -13.71 -6.70
N LYS A 122 4.10 -14.79 -6.96
CA LYS A 122 4.49 -15.82 -7.94
C LYS A 122 4.61 -15.25 -9.34
N LYS A 123 3.66 -14.38 -9.76
CA LYS A 123 3.70 -13.69 -11.06
C LYS A 123 4.90 -12.72 -11.15
N ALA A 124 5.26 -12.07 -10.05
CA ALA A 124 6.40 -11.16 -9.99
C ALA A 124 7.76 -11.87 -9.86
N LYS A 125 7.78 -13.21 -9.77
CA LYS A 125 9.03 -13.97 -9.66
C LYS A 125 9.95 -13.70 -10.85
N PRO A 126 11.21 -13.24 -10.63
CA PRO A 126 12.17 -13.08 -11.71
C PRO A 126 12.53 -14.43 -12.34
N THR A 127 12.72 -14.47 -13.66
CA THR A 127 13.09 -15.68 -14.39
C THR A 127 14.44 -16.26 -13.95
N GLN A 128 15.30 -15.42 -13.39
CA GLN A 128 16.61 -15.80 -12.87
C GLN A 128 16.55 -16.48 -11.49
N ALA A 129 15.44 -16.33 -10.77
CA ALA A 129 15.29 -16.95 -9.44
C ALA A 129 15.01 -18.46 -9.59
N LYS A 130 16.04 -19.26 -9.37
CA LYS A 130 15.95 -20.74 -9.37
C LYS A 130 15.55 -21.27 -7.98
N GLY A 131 14.85 -22.39 -7.97
CA GLY A 131 14.45 -23.08 -6.73
C GLY A 131 13.13 -22.55 -6.14
N VAL A 132 12.92 -22.86 -4.85
CA VAL A 132 11.72 -22.48 -4.09
C VAL A 132 11.74 -20.98 -3.83
N TYR A 133 10.79 -20.26 -4.43
CA TYR A 133 10.71 -18.81 -4.33
C TYR A 133 10.15 -18.35 -2.98
N ILE A 134 9.01 -18.91 -2.57
CA ILE A 134 8.42 -18.64 -1.27
C ILE A 134 8.88 -19.71 -0.30
N LYS A 135 9.75 -19.35 0.63
CA LYS A 135 10.36 -20.29 1.58
C LYS A 135 9.50 -20.53 2.82
N LYS A 136 8.88 -19.48 3.34
CA LYS A 136 8.07 -19.52 4.56
C LYS A 136 7.00 -18.45 4.50
N VAL A 137 5.80 -18.80 4.93
CA VAL A 137 4.69 -17.88 5.16
C VAL A 137 4.31 -17.98 6.63
N SER A 138 4.19 -16.83 7.29
CA SER A 138 3.73 -16.75 8.68
C SER A 138 2.73 -15.63 8.80
N ILE A 139 1.70 -15.83 9.59
CA ILE A 139 0.70 -14.81 9.92
C ILE A 139 0.70 -14.56 11.43
N SER A 140 0.42 -13.35 11.81
CA SER A 140 0.29 -12.97 13.22
C SER A 140 -0.72 -11.85 13.37
N THR A 141 -1.32 -11.71 14.53
CA THR A 141 -1.99 -10.48 14.91
C THR A 141 -0.96 -9.44 15.35
N THR A 142 -1.38 -8.18 15.51
CA THR A 142 -0.47 -7.08 15.89
C THR A 142 0.35 -7.38 17.14
N MET A 143 -0.26 -8.01 18.15
CA MET A 143 0.38 -8.35 19.43
C MET A 143 0.47 -9.87 19.67
N GLY A 144 0.07 -10.68 18.70
CA GLY A 144 0.05 -12.14 18.84
C GLY A 144 1.32 -12.83 18.37
N ALA A 145 1.42 -14.11 18.69
CA ALA A 145 2.51 -14.96 18.21
C ALA A 145 2.40 -15.20 16.70
N GLY A 146 3.53 -15.39 16.05
CA GLY A 146 3.60 -15.78 14.65
C GLY A 146 3.25 -17.27 14.46
N VAL A 147 2.28 -17.54 13.59
CA VAL A 147 1.86 -18.89 13.23
C VAL A 147 2.33 -19.20 11.82
N ALA A 148 3.03 -20.30 11.64
CA ALA A 148 3.45 -20.75 10.32
C ALA A 148 2.25 -21.29 9.54
N VAL A 149 2.16 -20.92 8.27
CA VAL A 149 1.12 -21.39 7.35
C VAL A 149 1.70 -22.44 6.43
N ASP A 150 0.98 -23.57 6.28
CA ASP A 150 1.38 -24.60 5.34
C ASP A 150 1.18 -24.12 3.90
N GLN A 151 2.28 -24.20 3.15
CA GLN A 151 2.28 -23.76 1.75
C GLN A 151 1.68 -24.79 0.79
N ALA A 152 1.59 -26.05 1.18
CA ALA A 152 1.04 -27.09 0.33
C ALA A 152 -0.45 -26.85 0.03
N GLY A 153 -1.21 -26.46 1.04
CA GLY A 153 -2.62 -26.08 0.90
C GLY A 153 -2.84 -24.80 0.08
N LEU A 154 -1.92 -23.85 0.16
CA LEU A 154 -2.00 -22.59 -0.58
C LEU A 154 -1.53 -22.69 -2.03
N SER A 155 -0.66 -23.68 -2.34
CA SER A 155 -0.16 -23.89 -3.70
C SER A 155 -1.23 -24.48 -4.63
N ALA A 156 -2.14 -25.25 -4.10
CA ALA A 156 -3.22 -25.90 -4.86
C ALA A 156 -4.26 -24.92 -5.40
N ALA A 157 -4.46 -23.79 -4.71
CA ALA A 157 -5.39 -22.75 -5.13
C ALA A 157 -4.81 -21.77 -6.18
N ALA A 158 -3.52 -21.89 -6.50
CA ALA A 158 -2.77 -20.93 -7.34
C ALA A 158 -2.27 -21.53 -8.68
N ASN A 159 -2.83 -22.64 -9.11
CA ASN A 159 -2.65 -23.23 -10.45
C ASN A 159 -3.77 -22.87 -11.40
#